data_b569701451c9964a5a5df63e7fdd3a1b
#
_entry.id   b569701451c9964a5a5df63e7fdd3a1b
#
_cell.length_a   1.000
_cell.length_b   1.000
_cell.length_c   1.000
_cell.angle_alpha   90.00
_cell.angle_beta   90.00
_cell.angle_gamma   90.00
#
_symmetry.space_group_name_H-M   'P 1'
#
loop_
_entity.id
_entity.type
_entity.pdbx_description
1 polymer ?
#
loop_
_entity_poly.entity_id
_entity_poly.type
_entity_poly.pdbx_seq_one_letter_code
_entity_poly.pdbx_strand_id
1 'polypeptide(L)'
;MYRYREAEATLLSLMRQFKVVLVTGARQVGMTTMLQHVLPEDFRYVTLDDPRAEVLAREDPVLFFDANRLPVAVDEVQRVPGLFQQVKFLVDQSPETGCVVLTGSQTFHLMQGVSESLAGRVAILEMTGMSLRELTGCGGRGPYVPSEVGDDGRCESPEGLDLWATIHRGSMPRLMDPSVSWDAFYTGYVRTYLERDVRDLITVKDEASFYHFLVSCAARTGRLVNHSDLARDAGVDTKTAQSWLSVLQASGVVRLLRPFWSNATKRLTKTPKLYFTDTGLACYLLGWSSPETLRRGAMAGHVFETFVVGEVIKSYLNAGGDARNVHFYRDARQREIDLIIQEGRVLHPVEIKTAATVTRETTAGFSVLNDIGDYDLGAGAVICQTREPYPVTDTVKAIPVWSI
;
A
#
# COMPACT_ATOMS: atom_id res chain seq x y z
N MET A 1 -8.56 -20.88 -5.68
CA MET A 1 -7.23 -21.16 -6.24
C MET A 1 -6.28 -20.07 -5.74
N TYR A 2 -5.10 -20.42 -5.21
CA TYR A 2 -4.08 -19.47 -4.80
C TYR A 2 -3.54 -18.69 -6.02
N ARG A 3 -3.25 -17.41 -5.85
CA ARG A 3 -2.57 -16.58 -6.85
C ARG A 3 -1.22 -16.16 -6.31
N TYR A 4 -0.19 -16.29 -7.12
CA TYR A 4 1.18 -15.88 -6.79
C TYR A 4 1.23 -14.42 -6.34
N ARG A 5 2.03 -14.15 -5.30
CA ARG A 5 2.27 -12.82 -4.76
C ARG A 5 3.73 -12.43 -5.01
N GLU A 6 3.97 -11.25 -5.56
CA GLU A 6 5.35 -10.75 -5.75
C GLU A 6 6.11 -10.68 -4.42
N ALA A 7 5.42 -10.42 -3.32
CA ALA A 7 5.96 -10.40 -1.97
C ALA A 7 6.56 -11.74 -1.50
N GLU A 8 6.23 -12.89 -2.14
CA GLU A 8 6.77 -14.21 -1.76
C GLU A 8 8.28 -14.29 -1.92
N ALA A 9 8.80 -13.86 -3.07
CA ALA A 9 10.25 -13.87 -3.32
C ALA A 9 11.00 -12.96 -2.34
N THR A 10 10.40 -11.83 -2.01
CA THR A 10 10.94 -10.88 -1.02
C THR A 10 10.92 -11.47 0.38
N LEU A 11 9.82 -12.11 0.80
CA LEU A 11 9.73 -12.80 2.08
C LEU A 11 10.88 -13.82 2.24
N LEU A 12 11.03 -14.71 1.25
CA LEU A 12 12.09 -15.74 1.27
C LEU A 12 13.50 -15.12 1.27
N SER A 13 13.67 -13.99 0.58
CA SER A 13 14.95 -13.26 0.60
C SER A 13 15.24 -12.64 1.96
N LEU A 14 14.24 -12.03 2.61
CA LEU A 14 14.36 -11.45 3.95
C LEU A 14 14.62 -12.52 5.02
N MET A 15 13.97 -13.69 4.91
CA MET A 15 14.21 -14.81 5.82
C MET A 15 15.66 -15.32 5.78
N ARG A 16 16.33 -15.24 4.63
CA ARG A 16 17.77 -15.58 4.53
C ARG A 16 18.70 -14.58 5.20
N GLN A 17 18.24 -13.35 5.44
CA GLN A 17 19.06 -12.23 5.91
C GLN A 17 18.79 -11.85 7.37
N PHE A 18 17.55 -12.02 7.83
CA PHE A 18 17.11 -11.59 9.16
C PHE A 18 16.61 -12.77 9.98
N LYS A 19 16.80 -12.70 11.28
CA LYS A 19 16.32 -13.73 12.22
C LYS A 19 14.80 -13.76 12.33
N VAL A 20 14.17 -12.59 12.24
CA VAL A 20 12.72 -12.39 12.30
C VAL A 20 12.25 -11.63 11.06
N VAL A 21 11.16 -12.08 10.46
CA VAL A 21 10.45 -11.31 9.44
C VAL A 21 9.04 -11.01 9.94
N LEU A 22 8.67 -9.73 9.94
CA LEU A 22 7.32 -9.28 10.22
C LEU A 22 6.60 -8.97 8.92
N VAL A 23 5.54 -9.72 8.61
CA VAL A 23 4.64 -9.43 7.49
C VAL A 23 3.44 -8.65 8.03
N THR A 24 3.24 -7.45 7.53
CA THR A 24 2.16 -6.56 7.97
C THR A 24 1.41 -5.97 6.77
N GLY A 25 0.22 -5.46 6.99
CA GLY A 25 -0.60 -4.85 5.93
C GLY A 25 -2.04 -4.63 6.36
N ALA A 26 -2.86 -4.10 5.45
CA ALA A 26 -4.28 -3.97 5.68
C ALA A 26 -4.94 -5.35 5.89
N ARG A 27 -6.10 -5.37 6.55
CA ARG A 27 -6.87 -6.62 6.69
C ARG A 27 -7.29 -7.17 5.32
N GLN A 28 -7.37 -8.51 5.23
CA GLN A 28 -7.81 -9.25 4.05
C GLN A 28 -6.92 -9.12 2.79
N VAL A 29 -5.69 -8.61 2.92
CA VAL A 29 -4.72 -8.60 1.80
C VAL A 29 -4.09 -9.97 1.53
N GLY A 30 -4.40 -11.00 2.35
CA GLY A 30 -4.00 -12.39 2.10
C GLY A 30 -2.69 -12.82 2.75
N MET A 31 -2.24 -12.17 3.84
CA MET A 31 -1.00 -12.50 4.56
C MET A 31 -0.95 -13.96 4.99
N THR A 32 -1.95 -14.41 5.76
CA THR A 32 -2.10 -15.79 6.23
C THR A 32 -2.02 -16.81 5.09
N THR A 33 -2.76 -16.55 4.00
CA THR A 33 -2.80 -17.45 2.83
C THR A 33 -1.46 -17.53 2.13
N MET A 34 -0.74 -16.41 1.99
CA MET A 34 0.59 -16.38 1.42
C MET A 34 1.57 -17.18 2.28
N LEU A 35 1.59 -16.98 3.60
CA LEU A 35 2.49 -17.71 4.49
C LEU A 35 2.26 -19.22 4.44
N GLN A 36 1.01 -19.66 4.51
CA GLN A 36 0.67 -21.07 4.42
C GLN A 36 1.06 -21.73 3.08
N HIS A 37 1.23 -20.92 2.03
CA HIS A 37 1.64 -21.39 0.71
C HIS A 37 3.16 -21.40 0.51
N VAL A 38 3.88 -20.45 1.11
CA VAL A 38 5.29 -20.16 0.82
C VAL A 38 6.24 -20.75 1.86
N LEU A 39 5.80 -20.85 3.12
CA LEU A 39 6.68 -21.35 4.18
C LEU A 39 7.01 -22.82 3.96
N PRO A 40 8.28 -23.23 4.22
CA PRO A 40 8.70 -24.63 4.18
C PRO A 40 7.86 -25.52 5.10
N GLU A 41 7.77 -26.83 4.78
CA GLU A 41 6.97 -27.80 5.53
C GLU A 41 7.41 -27.99 6.99
N ASP A 42 8.65 -27.69 7.32
CA ASP A 42 9.20 -27.74 8.67
C ASP A 42 8.79 -26.56 9.56
N PHE A 43 8.18 -25.50 8.97
CA PHE A 43 7.65 -24.39 9.73
C PHE A 43 6.41 -24.76 10.52
N ARG A 44 6.48 -24.55 11.84
CA ARG A 44 5.29 -24.61 12.68
C ARG A 44 4.46 -23.34 12.48
N TYR A 45 3.23 -23.48 11.98
CA TYR A 45 2.28 -22.38 11.88
C TYR A 45 1.33 -22.39 13.07
N VAL A 46 1.19 -21.26 13.77
CA VAL A 46 0.24 -21.05 14.88
C VAL A 46 -0.41 -19.69 14.75
N THR A 47 -1.75 -19.64 14.94
CA THR A 47 -2.50 -18.38 14.95
C THR A 47 -3.01 -18.06 16.35
N LEU A 48 -2.86 -16.79 16.76
CA LEU A 48 -3.44 -16.28 18.01
C LEU A 48 -4.93 -15.96 17.90
N ASP A 49 -5.56 -16.24 16.75
CA ASP A 49 -7.02 -16.31 16.66
C ASP A 49 -7.60 -17.57 17.33
N ASP A 50 -6.80 -18.64 17.53
CA ASP A 50 -7.17 -19.75 18.41
C ASP A 50 -7.11 -19.28 19.88
N PRO A 51 -8.24 -19.21 20.61
CA PRO A 51 -8.25 -18.76 21.99
C PRO A 51 -7.31 -19.56 22.92
N ARG A 52 -7.07 -20.83 22.65
CA ARG A 52 -6.16 -21.66 23.45
C ARG A 52 -4.71 -21.26 23.24
N ALA A 53 -4.33 -20.97 22.00
CA ALA A 53 -3.00 -20.47 21.67
C ALA A 53 -2.79 -19.06 22.25
N GLU A 54 -3.81 -18.19 22.16
CA GLU A 54 -3.75 -16.84 22.72
C GLU A 54 -3.58 -16.87 24.25
N VAL A 55 -4.36 -17.66 24.97
CA VAL A 55 -4.25 -17.81 26.44
C VAL A 55 -2.87 -18.35 26.83
N LEU A 56 -2.40 -19.41 26.19
CA LEU A 56 -1.07 -19.96 26.48
C LEU A 56 0.05 -18.94 26.22
N ALA A 57 -0.02 -18.24 25.09
CA ALA A 57 0.97 -17.22 24.74
C ALA A 57 0.98 -16.04 25.73
N ARG A 58 -0.16 -15.71 26.31
CA ARG A 58 -0.32 -14.61 27.26
C ARG A 58 0.15 -14.99 28.67
N GLU A 59 -0.21 -16.19 29.14
CA GLU A 59 0.07 -16.65 30.49
C GLU A 59 1.48 -17.22 30.64
N ASP A 60 1.95 -17.97 29.63
CA ASP A 60 3.30 -18.59 29.63
C ASP A 60 3.92 -18.55 28.23
N PRO A 61 4.58 -17.44 27.85
CA PRO A 61 5.28 -17.31 26.58
C PRO A 61 6.39 -18.35 26.35
N VAL A 62 7.01 -18.84 27.43
CA VAL A 62 8.07 -19.86 27.35
C VAL A 62 7.46 -21.19 26.92
N LEU A 63 6.43 -21.64 27.63
CA LEU A 63 5.71 -22.89 27.30
C LEU A 63 5.07 -22.80 25.90
N PHE A 64 4.60 -21.62 25.50
CA PHE A 64 4.07 -21.41 24.15
C PHE A 64 5.11 -21.74 23.08
N PHE A 65 6.37 -21.27 23.22
CA PHE A 65 7.43 -21.58 22.26
C PHE A 65 8.04 -22.96 22.44
N ASP A 66 7.97 -23.57 23.62
CA ASP A 66 8.33 -24.99 23.81
C ASP A 66 7.36 -25.92 23.04
N ALA A 67 6.07 -25.58 23.02
CA ALA A 67 5.06 -26.28 22.25
C ALA A 67 5.10 -25.95 20.73
N ASN A 68 5.60 -24.77 20.36
CA ASN A 68 5.71 -24.30 18.98
C ASN A 68 7.17 -23.94 18.67
N ARG A 69 8.02 -24.99 18.57
CA ARG A 69 9.46 -24.83 18.35
C ARG A 69 9.80 -24.14 17.04
N LEU A 70 10.96 -23.49 17.01
CA LEU A 70 11.53 -22.90 15.80
C LEU A 70 11.86 -23.97 14.75
N PRO A 71 11.69 -23.69 13.46
CA PRO A 71 11.18 -22.44 12.91
C PRO A 71 9.65 -22.31 13.05
N VAL A 72 9.17 -21.09 13.35
CA VAL A 72 7.76 -20.85 13.64
C VAL A 72 7.22 -19.60 12.96
N ALA A 73 5.97 -19.69 12.48
CA ALA A 73 5.18 -18.57 12.05
C ALA A 73 4.04 -18.31 13.06
N VAL A 74 4.02 -17.11 13.66
CA VAL A 74 2.98 -16.69 14.60
C VAL A 74 2.09 -15.64 13.93
N ASP A 75 0.85 -16.02 13.69
CA ASP A 75 -0.16 -15.17 13.04
C ASP A 75 -0.95 -14.37 14.07
N GLU A 76 -1.31 -13.12 13.73
CA GLU A 76 -2.04 -12.15 14.57
C GLU A 76 -1.29 -11.81 15.89
N VAL A 77 0.05 -11.65 15.81
CA VAL A 77 0.92 -11.46 16.99
C VAL A 77 0.56 -10.23 17.83
N GLN A 78 -0.13 -9.23 17.28
CA GLN A 78 -0.58 -8.04 18.01
C GLN A 78 -1.56 -8.35 19.16
N ARG A 79 -2.20 -9.53 19.15
CA ARG A 79 -3.08 -9.97 20.25
C ARG A 79 -2.32 -10.18 21.56
N VAL A 80 -1.04 -10.55 21.46
CA VAL A 80 -0.18 -10.81 22.62
C VAL A 80 1.18 -10.10 22.45
N PRO A 81 1.26 -8.77 22.66
CA PRO A 81 2.49 -8.00 22.47
C PRO A 81 3.67 -8.49 23.35
N GLY A 82 3.39 -9.13 24.47
CA GLY A 82 4.41 -9.72 25.34
C GLY A 82 5.29 -10.77 24.65
N LEU A 83 4.82 -11.40 23.58
CA LEU A 83 5.60 -12.36 22.80
C LEU A 83 6.84 -11.74 22.14
N PHE A 84 6.87 -10.45 21.83
CA PHE A 84 8.05 -9.82 21.23
C PHE A 84 9.30 -9.92 22.08
N GLN A 85 9.18 -9.88 23.40
CA GLN A 85 10.30 -10.04 24.30
C GLN A 85 10.81 -11.49 24.30
N GLN A 86 9.92 -12.47 24.29
CA GLN A 86 10.29 -13.88 24.21
C GLN A 86 10.92 -14.24 22.86
N VAL A 87 10.34 -13.71 21.75
CA VAL A 87 10.95 -13.85 20.42
C VAL A 87 12.37 -13.30 20.41
N LYS A 88 12.59 -12.07 20.95
CA LYS A 88 13.94 -11.51 21.08
C LYS A 88 14.90 -12.45 21.79
N PHE A 89 14.49 -12.97 22.95
CA PHE A 89 15.32 -13.88 23.74
C PHE A 89 15.71 -15.14 22.95
N LEU A 90 14.73 -15.77 22.27
CA LEU A 90 14.96 -16.97 21.47
C LEU A 90 15.90 -16.73 20.29
N VAL A 91 15.68 -15.66 19.53
CA VAL A 91 16.51 -15.38 18.34
C VAL A 91 17.91 -14.89 18.70
N ASP A 92 18.10 -14.32 19.88
CA ASP A 92 19.44 -13.96 20.37
C ASP A 92 20.30 -15.20 20.67
N GLN A 93 19.66 -16.31 21.05
CA GLN A 93 20.35 -17.59 21.33
C GLN A 93 20.57 -18.45 20.07
N SER A 94 19.82 -18.20 18.98
CA SER A 94 19.96 -18.93 17.72
C SER A 94 20.93 -18.23 16.77
N PRO A 95 21.86 -18.94 16.12
CA PRO A 95 22.66 -18.39 15.02
C PRO A 95 21.89 -18.30 13.71
N GLU A 96 20.73 -18.97 13.60
CA GLU A 96 19.98 -19.14 12.37
C GLU A 96 19.18 -17.88 12.00
N THR A 97 19.07 -17.63 10.69
CA THR A 97 18.19 -16.61 10.12
C THR A 97 16.84 -17.22 9.70
N GLY A 98 15.80 -16.38 9.57
CA GLY A 98 14.50 -16.79 9.11
C GLY A 98 13.74 -17.73 10.02
N CYS A 99 14.15 -17.88 11.28
CA CYS A 99 13.55 -18.86 12.19
C CYS A 99 12.22 -18.42 12.78
N VAL A 100 11.86 -17.13 12.69
CA VAL A 100 10.58 -16.61 13.17
C VAL A 100 9.95 -15.72 12.08
N VAL A 101 8.71 -16.03 11.72
CA VAL A 101 7.87 -15.18 10.90
C VAL A 101 6.66 -14.72 11.72
N LEU A 102 6.44 -13.44 11.79
CA LEU A 102 5.32 -12.84 12.52
C LEU A 102 4.36 -12.20 11.54
N THR A 103 3.06 -12.25 11.81
CA THR A 103 2.08 -11.46 11.06
C THR A 103 1.19 -10.64 11.98
N GLY A 104 0.64 -9.58 11.39
CA GLY A 104 -0.39 -8.81 12.05
C GLY A 104 -0.96 -7.70 11.18
N SER A 105 -2.28 -7.50 11.31
CA SER A 105 -3.03 -6.53 10.51
C SER A 105 -3.06 -5.12 11.11
N GLN A 106 -2.66 -4.94 12.37
CA GLN A 106 -2.70 -3.64 13.06
C GLN A 106 -1.29 -3.06 13.17
N THR A 107 -0.87 -2.35 12.15
CA THR A 107 0.49 -1.82 12.02
C THR A 107 0.95 -0.96 13.21
N PHE A 108 0.05 -0.19 13.84
CA PHE A 108 0.42 0.70 14.95
C PHE A 108 0.88 -0.09 16.19
N HIS A 109 0.10 -1.06 16.65
CA HIS A 109 0.46 -1.87 17.83
C HIS A 109 1.66 -2.77 17.56
N LEU A 110 1.76 -3.31 16.34
CA LEU A 110 2.92 -4.09 15.92
C LEU A 110 4.20 -3.27 15.98
N MET A 111 4.20 -2.07 15.41
CA MET A 111 5.40 -1.23 15.33
C MET A 111 5.88 -0.77 16.70
N GLN A 112 5.00 -0.54 17.67
CA GLN A 112 5.38 -0.22 19.04
C GLN A 112 6.16 -1.40 19.67
N GLY A 113 5.61 -2.61 19.65
CA GLY A 113 6.27 -3.80 20.23
C GLY A 113 7.57 -4.15 19.51
N VAL A 114 7.61 -4.01 18.18
CA VAL A 114 8.79 -4.24 17.35
C VAL A 114 9.91 -3.25 17.67
N SER A 115 9.59 -1.96 17.80
CA SER A 115 10.62 -0.93 18.09
C SER A 115 11.24 -1.10 19.46
N GLU A 116 10.47 -1.56 20.43
CA GLU A 116 10.95 -1.78 21.81
C GLU A 116 11.78 -3.06 21.97
N SER A 117 11.45 -4.13 21.22
CA SER A 117 12.01 -5.45 21.48
C SER A 117 12.89 -6.00 20.34
N LEU A 118 12.53 -5.78 19.07
CA LEU A 118 13.15 -6.45 17.92
C LEU A 118 14.02 -5.54 17.06
N ALA A 119 14.35 -4.33 17.50
CA ALA A 119 15.20 -3.41 16.77
C ALA A 119 16.53 -4.07 16.32
N GLY A 120 16.86 -3.98 15.02
CA GLY A 120 18.05 -4.58 14.42
C GLY A 120 17.99 -6.10 14.17
N ARG A 121 16.89 -6.79 14.54
CA ARG A 121 16.70 -8.24 14.36
C ARG A 121 15.61 -8.59 13.36
N VAL A 122 14.70 -7.65 13.09
CA VAL A 122 13.50 -7.85 12.28
C VAL A 122 13.60 -7.12 10.95
N ALA A 123 13.22 -7.80 9.88
CA ALA A 123 12.82 -7.17 8.63
C ALA A 123 11.30 -7.01 8.58
N ILE A 124 10.84 -5.93 7.98
CA ILE A 124 9.39 -5.65 7.82
C ILE A 124 9.05 -5.77 6.35
N LEU A 125 8.04 -6.58 6.04
CA LEU A 125 7.43 -6.72 4.73
C LEU A 125 6.01 -6.19 4.79
N GLU A 126 5.76 -5.04 4.19
CA GLU A 126 4.41 -4.48 4.08
C GLU A 126 3.69 -5.10 2.87
N MET A 127 2.66 -5.88 3.13
CA MET A 127 1.86 -6.56 2.12
C MET A 127 0.61 -5.74 1.79
N THR A 128 0.33 -5.60 0.50
CA THR A 128 -0.83 -4.85 -0.02
C THR A 128 -1.87 -5.78 -0.65
N GLY A 129 -2.98 -5.24 -1.14
CA GLY A 129 -3.86 -5.94 -2.08
C GLY A 129 -3.10 -6.39 -3.34
N MET A 130 -3.76 -7.17 -4.20
CA MET A 130 -3.18 -7.65 -5.46
C MET A 130 -2.69 -6.48 -6.33
N SER A 131 -1.47 -6.57 -6.86
CA SER A 131 -0.98 -5.63 -7.86
C SER A 131 -1.49 -5.99 -9.26
N LEU A 132 -1.48 -5.04 -10.17
CA LEU A 132 -1.80 -5.30 -11.56
C LEU A 132 -0.82 -6.31 -12.18
N ARG A 133 0.47 -6.26 -11.79
CA ARG A 133 1.49 -7.25 -12.17
C ARG A 133 1.11 -8.66 -11.74
N GLU A 134 0.64 -8.84 -10.50
CA GLU A 134 0.17 -10.13 -9.98
C GLU A 134 -1.10 -10.63 -10.71
N LEU A 135 -1.99 -9.70 -11.08
CA LEU A 135 -3.22 -10.03 -11.81
C LEU A 135 -2.94 -10.46 -13.26
N THR A 136 -1.93 -9.86 -13.90
CA THR A 136 -1.59 -10.08 -15.31
C THR A 136 -0.47 -11.10 -15.52
N GLY A 137 0.14 -11.59 -14.42
CA GLY A 137 1.28 -12.50 -14.51
C GLY A 137 2.59 -11.83 -14.95
N CYS A 138 2.67 -10.50 -14.89
CA CYS A 138 3.85 -9.71 -15.26
C CYS A 138 4.78 -9.42 -14.08
N GLY A 139 4.75 -10.25 -13.03
CA GLY A 139 5.58 -10.13 -11.84
C GLY A 139 7.08 -10.35 -12.06
N GLY A 140 7.86 -10.21 -10.99
CA GLY A 140 9.31 -10.44 -11.00
C GLY A 140 10.16 -9.26 -11.47
N ARG A 141 9.55 -8.09 -11.59
CA ARG A 141 10.24 -6.82 -11.89
C ARG A 141 10.58 -6.10 -10.60
N GLY A 142 11.65 -5.29 -10.60
CA GLY A 142 11.97 -4.40 -9.50
C GLY A 142 10.94 -3.29 -9.31
N PRO A 143 11.18 -2.35 -8.36
CA PRO A 143 10.38 -1.16 -8.20
C PRO A 143 10.24 -0.39 -9.52
N TYR A 144 9.07 0.18 -9.74
CA TYR A 144 8.84 0.96 -10.97
C TYR A 144 9.67 2.25 -10.96
N VAL A 145 10.43 2.44 -12.03
CA VAL A 145 11.12 3.68 -12.37
C VAL A 145 10.92 3.93 -13.87
N PRO A 146 10.65 5.17 -14.31
CA PRO A 146 10.63 5.49 -15.74
C PRO A 146 11.95 5.12 -16.43
N SER A 147 11.88 4.36 -17.50
CA SER A 147 13.05 3.94 -18.29
C SER A 147 13.26 4.83 -19.51
N GLU A 148 14.47 4.81 -20.06
CA GLU A 148 14.79 5.55 -21.28
C GLU A 148 13.98 5.04 -22.50
N VAL A 149 13.85 5.91 -23.50
CA VAL A 149 13.20 5.55 -24.77
C VAL A 149 14.01 4.44 -25.46
N GLY A 150 13.38 3.30 -25.73
CA GLY A 150 14.05 2.14 -26.37
C GLY A 150 14.29 0.96 -25.44
N ASP A 151 14.17 1.12 -24.14
CA ASP A 151 14.21 -0.02 -23.22
C ASP A 151 12.88 -0.79 -23.26
N ASP A 152 12.95 -2.04 -23.74
CA ASP A 152 11.80 -2.86 -24.11
C ASP A 152 11.31 -3.79 -22.99
N GLY A 153 11.35 -3.35 -21.75
CA GLY A 153 10.69 -4.05 -20.63
C GLY A 153 9.18 -4.23 -20.84
N ARG A 154 8.75 -4.70 -22.02
CA ARG A 154 7.35 -4.83 -22.40
C ARG A 154 6.66 -5.91 -21.58
N CYS A 155 5.62 -5.52 -20.86
CA CYS A 155 4.50 -6.40 -20.60
C CYS A 155 3.54 -6.23 -21.77
N GLU A 156 3.25 -7.30 -22.49
CA GLU A 156 2.21 -7.27 -23.52
C GLU A 156 0.88 -6.88 -22.89
N SER A 157 0.02 -6.23 -23.67
CA SER A 157 -1.32 -5.90 -23.22
C SER A 157 -2.02 -7.18 -22.73
N PRO A 158 -2.42 -7.27 -21.46
CA PRO A 158 -3.05 -8.48 -20.95
C PRO A 158 -4.35 -8.74 -21.71
N GLU A 159 -4.45 -9.90 -22.37
CA GLU A 159 -5.67 -10.28 -23.06
C GLU A 159 -6.87 -10.26 -22.12
N GLY A 160 -7.93 -9.58 -22.52
CA GLY A 160 -9.20 -9.53 -21.76
C GLY A 160 -9.17 -8.65 -20.51
N LEU A 161 -8.12 -7.89 -20.22
CA LEU A 161 -8.11 -6.97 -19.08
C LEU A 161 -9.05 -5.76 -19.35
N ASP A 162 -10.13 -5.69 -18.60
CA ASP A 162 -10.91 -4.47 -18.46
C ASP A 162 -10.34 -3.63 -17.30
N LEU A 163 -9.61 -2.57 -17.66
CA LEU A 163 -8.95 -1.71 -16.69
C LEU A 163 -9.94 -1.02 -15.73
N TRP A 164 -11.07 -0.53 -16.24
CA TRP A 164 -12.06 0.15 -15.40
C TRP A 164 -12.81 -0.83 -14.51
N ALA A 165 -13.07 -2.05 -14.98
CA ALA A 165 -13.60 -3.10 -14.14
C ALA A 165 -12.61 -3.49 -13.04
N THR A 166 -11.31 -3.55 -13.35
CA THR A 166 -10.25 -3.81 -12.36
C THR A 166 -10.17 -2.70 -11.31
N ILE A 167 -10.15 -1.43 -11.73
CA ILE A 167 -10.13 -0.27 -10.84
C ILE A 167 -11.36 -0.25 -9.92
N HIS A 168 -12.55 -0.47 -10.49
CA HIS A 168 -13.81 -0.47 -9.74
C HIS A 168 -13.88 -1.62 -8.75
N ARG A 169 -13.45 -2.83 -9.17
CA ARG A 169 -13.50 -4.03 -8.31
C ARG A 169 -12.53 -3.96 -7.14
N GLY A 170 -11.40 -3.25 -7.32
CA GLY A 170 -10.35 -3.12 -6.31
C GLY A 170 -9.34 -4.26 -6.33
N SER A 171 -8.48 -4.28 -5.33
CA SER A 171 -7.30 -5.14 -5.26
C SER A 171 -7.38 -6.23 -4.19
N MET A 172 -8.50 -6.36 -3.49
CA MET A 172 -8.66 -7.37 -2.42
C MET A 172 -8.66 -8.78 -3.00
N PRO A 173 -7.79 -9.71 -2.53
CA PRO A 173 -7.66 -11.05 -3.10
C PRO A 173 -8.98 -11.83 -3.18
N ARG A 174 -9.85 -11.67 -2.19
CA ARG A 174 -11.17 -12.34 -2.18
C ARG A 174 -12.05 -11.92 -3.35
N LEU A 175 -11.91 -10.67 -3.81
CA LEU A 175 -12.68 -10.15 -4.96
C LEU A 175 -12.12 -10.60 -6.31
N MET A 176 -11.00 -11.31 -6.34
CA MET A 176 -10.50 -11.94 -7.57
C MET A 176 -11.35 -13.15 -7.99
N ASP A 177 -12.21 -13.64 -7.11
CA ASP A 177 -13.26 -14.60 -7.42
C ASP A 177 -14.51 -13.84 -7.94
N PRO A 178 -14.91 -14.03 -9.21
CA PRO A 178 -16.06 -13.31 -9.79
C PRO A 178 -17.39 -13.63 -9.09
N SER A 179 -17.49 -14.78 -8.41
CA SER A 179 -18.69 -15.20 -7.69
C SER A 179 -18.93 -14.39 -6.42
N VAL A 180 -17.92 -13.70 -5.90
CA VAL A 180 -18.02 -12.88 -4.71
C VAL A 180 -18.69 -11.54 -5.04
N SER A 181 -19.82 -11.28 -4.38
CA SER A 181 -20.53 -10.00 -4.50
C SER A 181 -19.65 -8.85 -3.99
N TRP A 182 -19.40 -7.87 -4.84
CA TRP A 182 -18.65 -6.69 -4.55
C TRP A 182 -19.29 -5.84 -3.43
N ASP A 183 -20.58 -5.58 -3.52
CA ASP A 183 -21.34 -4.83 -2.50
C ASP A 183 -21.33 -5.54 -1.16
N ALA A 184 -21.62 -6.85 -1.13
CA ALA A 184 -21.63 -7.62 0.11
C ALA A 184 -20.25 -7.65 0.77
N PHE A 185 -19.18 -7.73 -0.04
CA PHE A 185 -17.81 -7.72 0.45
C PHE A 185 -17.48 -6.39 1.13
N TYR A 186 -17.63 -5.25 0.45
CA TYR A 186 -17.28 -3.96 1.03
C TYR A 186 -18.25 -3.52 2.13
N THR A 187 -19.53 -3.89 2.06
CA THR A 187 -20.46 -3.68 3.19
C THR A 187 -19.96 -4.40 4.44
N GLY A 188 -19.56 -5.67 4.31
CA GLY A 188 -18.97 -6.42 5.41
C GLY A 188 -17.64 -5.83 5.87
N TYR A 189 -16.75 -5.45 4.95
CA TYR A 189 -15.45 -4.87 5.25
C TYR A 189 -15.57 -3.57 6.06
N VAL A 190 -16.44 -2.65 5.66
CA VAL A 190 -16.65 -1.39 6.37
C VAL A 190 -17.23 -1.65 7.76
N ARG A 191 -18.32 -2.42 7.86
CA ARG A 191 -19.03 -2.65 9.14
C ARG A 191 -18.24 -3.48 10.14
N THR A 192 -17.51 -4.50 9.69
CA THR A 192 -16.89 -5.46 10.61
C THR A 192 -15.44 -5.13 10.93
N TYR A 193 -14.72 -4.48 10.02
CA TYR A 193 -13.29 -4.20 10.20
C TYR A 193 -13.01 -2.74 10.50
N LEU A 194 -13.45 -1.83 9.63
CA LEU A 194 -13.08 -0.43 9.81
C LEU A 194 -13.72 0.17 11.07
N GLU A 195 -14.99 -0.13 11.33
CA GLU A 195 -15.66 0.36 12.53
C GLU A 195 -15.07 -0.26 13.81
N ARG A 196 -14.75 -1.56 13.79
CA ARG A 196 -14.16 -2.25 14.95
C ARG A 196 -12.73 -1.80 15.22
N ASP A 197 -11.85 -1.84 14.21
CA ASP A 197 -10.43 -1.51 14.39
C ASP A 197 -10.24 -0.05 14.81
N VAL A 198 -11.11 0.84 14.35
CA VAL A 198 -11.11 2.24 14.78
C VAL A 198 -11.57 2.36 16.23
N ARG A 199 -12.59 1.60 16.68
CA ARG A 199 -13.01 1.58 18.08
C ARG A 199 -11.92 1.09 19.03
N ASP A 200 -11.16 0.08 18.63
CA ASP A 200 -10.07 -0.47 19.42
C ASP A 200 -8.90 0.53 19.58
N LEU A 201 -8.70 1.41 18.59
CA LEU A 201 -7.61 2.39 18.57
C LEU A 201 -7.99 3.76 19.12
N ILE A 202 -9.26 4.14 18.98
CA ILE A 202 -9.79 5.43 19.44
C ILE A 202 -11.23 5.25 19.93
N THR A 203 -11.62 6.06 20.91
CA THR A 203 -13.00 6.06 21.41
C THR A 203 -13.92 6.75 20.40
N VAL A 204 -14.46 5.98 19.45
CA VAL A 204 -15.51 6.47 18.54
C VAL A 204 -16.84 6.38 19.25
N LYS A 205 -17.41 7.54 19.56
CA LYS A 205 -18.73 7.62 20.21
C LYS A 205 -19.87 7.62 19.19
N ASP A 206 -19.56 7.92 17.93
CA ASP A 206 -20.54 8.06 16.85
C ASP A 206 -20.03 7.39 15.54
N GLU A 207 -20.62 6.24 15.23
CA GLU A 207 -20.32 5.45 14.02
C GLU A 207 -20.74 6.18 12.74
N ALA A 208 -21.82 6.96 12.78
CA ALA A 208 -22.29 7.71 11.62
C ALA A 208 -21.29 8.81 11.23
N SER A 209 -20.76 9.53 12.21
CA SER A 209 -19.71 10.54 11.97
C SER A 209 -18.44 9.91 11.41
N PHE A 210 -18.05 8.72 11.89
CA PHE A 210 -16.89 8.01 11.33
C PHE A 210 -17.13 7.54 9.89
N TYR A 211 -18.32 7.04 9.58
CA TYR A 211 -18.69 6.68 8.21
C TYR A 211 -18.67 7.91 7.28
N HIS A 212 -19.21 9.05 7.72
CA HIS A 212 -19.12 10.32 6.97
C HIS A 212 -17.66 10.75 6.76
N PHE A 213 -16.80 10.55 7.77
CA PHE A 213 -15.38 10.81 7.64
C PHE A 213 -14.72 9.92 6.58
N LEU A 214 -15.04 8.62 6.53
CA LEU A 214 -14.55 7.69 5.50
C LEU A 214 -14.97 8.13 4.10
N VAL A 215 -16.26 8.48 3.91
CA VAL A 215 -16.79 8.97 2.64
C VAL A 215 -16.10 10.28 2.25
N SER A 216 -15.90 11.20 3.20
CA SER A 216 -15.19 12.46 2.99
C SER A 216 -13.74 12.25 2.55
N CYS A 217 -13.03 11.28 3.16
CA CYS A 217 -11.70 10.87 2.74
C CYS A 217 -11.72 10.29 1.31
N ALA A 218 -12.68 9.42 0.97
CA ALA A 218 -12.81 8.83 -0.36
C ALA A 218 -13.06 9.91 -1.44
N ALA A 219 -13.90 10.90 -1.16
CA ALA A 219 -14.17 12.03 -2.04
C ALA A 219 -12.95 12.95 -2.25
N ARG A 220 -11.90 12.79 -1.43
CA ARG A 220 -10.65 13.56 -1.51
C ARG A 220 -9.44 12.70 -1.89
N THR A 221 -9.63 11.48 -2.35
CA THR A 221 -8.53 10.68 -2.89
C THR A 221 -7.86 11.43 -4.05
N GLY A 222 -6.54 11.43 -4.10
CA GLY A 222 -5.74 12.22 -5.05
C GLY A 222 -5.66 13.72 -4.75
N ARG A 223 -6.15 14.20 -3.58
CA ARG A 223 -6.14 15.63 -3.23
C ARG A 223 -5.32 15.91 -1.97
N LEU A 224 -4.90 17.17 -1.82
CA LEU A 224 -4.23 17.64 -0.61
C LEU A 224 -5.15 17.47 0.61
N VAL A 225 -4.59 16.98 1.70
CA VAL A 225 -5.31 16.83 2.98
C VAL A 225 -5.69 18.19 3.54
N ASN A 226 -6.98 18.37 3.83
CA ASN A 226 -7.47 19.49 4.62
C ASN A 226 -8.25 18.95 5.83
N HIS A 227 -7.61 18.97 6.98
CA HIS A 227 -8.20 18.45 8.22
C HIS A 227 -9.47 19.17 8.65
N SER A 228 -9.57 20.49 8.38
CA SER A 228 -10.76 21.29 8.73
C SER A 228 -11.97 20.91 7.87
N ASP A 229 -11.74 20.62 6.58
CA ASP A 229 -12.81 20.18 5.69
C ASP A 229 -13.27 18.76 6.05
N LEU A 230 -12.33 17.84 6.35
CA LEU A 230 -12.66 16.48 6.82
C LEU A 230 -13.46 16.52 8.13
N ALA A 231 -13.07 17.37 9.07
CA ALA A 231 -13.74 17.54 10.34
C ALA A 231 -15.17 18.07 10.16
N ARG A 232 -15.34 19.11 9.34
CA ARG A 232 -16.65 19.70 9.02
C ARG A 232 -17.61 18.69 8.40
N ASP A 233 -17.13 17.92 7.42
CA ASP A 233 -17.97 16.95 6.70
C ASP A 233 -18.40 15.79 7.60
N ALA A 234 -17.55 15.41 8.57
CA ALA A 234 -17.82 14.35 9.54
C ALA A 234 -18.59 14.85 10.79
N GLY A 235 -18.76 16.17 10.96
CA GLY A 235 -19.42 16.74 12.14
C GLY A 235 -18.59 16.60 13.42
N VAL A 236 -17.25 16.59 13.33
CA VAL A 236 -16.32 16.43 14.48
C VAL A 236 -15.32 17.59 14.53
N ASP A 237 -14.57 17.67 15.63
CA ASP A 237 -13.45 18.62 15.72
C ASP A 237 -12.23 18.19 14.90
N THR A 238 -11.35 19.16 14.61
CA THR A 238 -10.16 18.91 13.77
C THR A 238 -9.17 17.92 14.40
N LYS A 239 -9.05 17.86 15.72
CA LYS A 239 -8.15 16.91 16.40
C LYS A 239 -8.68 15.47 16.25
N THR A 240 -9.98 15.28 16.36
CA THR A 240 -10.65 14.01 16.11
C THR A 240 -10.43 13.57 14.66
N ALA A 241 -10.63 14.44 13.67
CA ALA A 241 -10.38 14.13 12.28
C ALA A 241 -8.90 13.76 12.01
N GLN A 242 -7.95 14.45 12.64
CA GLN A 242 -6.52 14.12 12.56
C GLN A 242 -6.22 12.73 13.16
N SER A 243 -6.79 12.44 14.34
CA SER A 243 -6.65 11.14 14.98
C SER A 243 -7.22 10.01 14.08
N TRP A 244 -8.42 10.21 13.55
CA TRP A 244 -9.04 9.23 12.65
C TRP A 244 -8.25 9.01 11.37
N LEU A 245 -7.70 10.08 10.76
CA LEU A 245 -6.84 9.94 9.60
C LEU A 245 -5.56 9.15 9.91
N SER A 246 -4.97 9.38 11.09
CA SER A 246 -3.79 8.62 11.54
C SER A 246 -4.10 7.13 11.71
N VAL A 247 -5.30 6.80 12.20
CA VAL A 247 -5.76 5.40 12.32
C VAL A 247 -5.98 4.77 10.95
N LEU A 248 -6.64 5.47 10.00
CA LEU A 248 -6.80 4.97 8.63
C LEU A 248 -5.45 4.74 7.92
N GLN A 249 -4.48 5.59 8.20
CA GLN A 249 -3.12 5.42 7.69
C GLN A 249 -2.42 4.22 8.35
N ALA A 250 -2.51 4.09 9.67
CA ALA A 250 -1.91 2.99 10.41
C ALA A 250 -2.50 1.62 10.05
N SER A 251 -3.82 1.56 9.78
CA SER A 251 -4.50 0.33 9.33
C SER A 251 -4.37 0.05 7.82
N GLY A 252 -3.60 0.85 7.09
CA GLY A 252 -3.33 0.65 5.68
C GLY A 252 -4.51 0.92 4.74
N VAL A 253 -5.55 1.62 5.20
CA VAL A 253 -6.73 2.00 4.37
C VAL A 253 -6.42 3.17 3.46
N VAL A 254 -5.64 4.13 3.97
CA VAL A 254 -5.16 5.27 3.20
C VAL A 254 -3.65 5.41 3.33
N ARG A 255 -3.05 6.02 2.33
CA ARG A 255 -1.65 6.42 2.32
C ARG A 255 -1.55 7.93 2.08
N LEU A 256 -0.65 8.58 2.79
CA LEU A 256 -0.34 9.99 2.61
C LEU A 256 0.94 10.11 1.79
N LEU A 257 0.82 10.58 0.54
CA LEU A 257 1.95 10.86 -0.32
C LEU A 257 2.47 12.27 -0.02
N ARG A 258 3.75 12.37 0.31
CA ARG A 258 4.38 13.65 0.64
C ARG A 258 4.90 14.35 -0.62
N PRO A 259 4.87 15.69 -0.66
CA PRO A 259 5.45 16.41 -1.78
C PRO A 259 6.99 16.27 -1.78
N PHE A 260 7.57 16.27 -2.97
CA PHE A 260 9.01 16.41 -3.12
C PHE A 260 9.45 17.81 -2.63
N TRP A 261 10.53 17.83 -1.89
CA TRP A 261 11.20 19.06 -1.46
C TRP A 261 12.68 18.78 -1.27
N SER A 262 13.57 19.62 -1.81
CA SER A 262 15.02 19.44 -1.70
C SER A 262 15.50 19.42 -0.24
N ASN A 263 14.82 20.16 0.64
CA ASN A 263 15.10 20.15 2.08
C ASN A 263 14.17 19.15 2.79
N ALA A 264 14.73 18.08 3.36
CA ALA A 264 14.00 17.01 4.03
C ALA A 264 13.09 17.51 5.17
N THR A 265 13.54 18.49 5.97
CA THR A 265 12.74 19.05 7.07
C THR A 265 11.51 19.79 6.55
N LYS A 266 11.66 20.57 5.46
CA LYS A 266 10.53 21.25 4.81
C LYS A 266 9.55 20.25 4.18
N ARG A 267 10.05 19.13 3.68
CA ARG A 267 9.20 18.03 3.15
C ARG A 267 8.22 17.51 4.20
N LEU A 268 8.66 17.34 5.44
CA LEU A 268 7.84 16.83 6.53
C LEU A 268 6.71 17.77 6.96
N THR A 269 6.87 19.08 6.76
CA THR A 269 5.90 20.10 7.19
C THR A 269 4.88 20.49 6.12
N LYS A 270 5.06 20.02 4.88
CA LYS A 270 4.14 20.33 3.77
C LYS A 270 2.95 19.37 3.74
N THR A 271 1.82 19.89 3.27
CA THR A 271 0.56 19.14 3.18
C THR A 271 0.68 17.97 2.21
N PRO A 272 0.43 16.73 2.62
CA PRO A 272 0.44 15.57 1.74
C PRO A 272 -0.84 15.47 0.91
N LYS A 273 -0.80 14.67 -0.18
CA LYS A 273 -1.99 14.15 -0.85
C LYS A 273 -2.47 12.86 -0.17
N LEU A 274 -3.79 12.66 -0.11
CA LEU A 274 -4.42 11.44 0.41
C LEU A 274 -4.75 10.50 -0.74
N TYR A 275 -4.40 9.22 -0.61
CA TYR A 275 -4.76 8.16 -1.53
C TYR A 275 -5.36 6.97 -0.78
N PHE A 276 -6.48 6.44 -1.25
CA PHE A 276 -6.94 5.13 -0.82
C PHE A 276 -6.00 4.04 -1.35
N THR A 277 -5.69 3.05 -0.53
CA THR A 277 -4.83 1.92 -0.93
C THR A 277 -5.57 0.89 -1.79
N ASP A 278 -6.90 0.89 -1.70
CA ASP A 278 -7.80 0.07 -2.51
C ASP A 278 -8.85 0.94 -3.19
N THR A 279 -8.84 0.94 -4.52
CA THR A 279 -9.77 1.75 -5.33
C THR A 279 -11.19 1.23 -5.28
N GLY A 280 -11.38 -0.09 -5.07
CA GLY A 280 -12.71 -0.68 -4.93
C GLY A 280 -13.43 -0.19 -3.67
N LEU A 281 -12.70 -0.07 -2.54
CA LEU A 281 -13.25 0.52 -1.32
C LEU A 281 -13.62 2.00 -1.55
N ALA A 282 -12.76 2.76 -2.22
CA ALA A 282 -13.07 4.16 -2.55
C ALA A 282 -14.32 4.27 -3.43
N CYS A 283 -14.45 3.43 -4.45
CA CYS A 283 -15.64 3.36 -5.32
C CYS A 283 -16.91 3.01 -4.53
N TYR A 284 -16.81 2.03 -3.63
CA TYR A 284 -17.93 1.64 -2.76
C TYR A 284 -18.42 2.80 -1.89
N LEU A 285 -17.50 3.46 -1.18
CA LEU A 285 -17.81 4.59 -0.31
C LEU A 285 -18.41 5.79 -1.08
N LEU A 286 -18.00 5.99 -2.33
CA LEU A 286 -18.50 7.05 -3.22
C LEU A 286 -19.79 6.69 -3.95
N GLY A 287 -20.30 5.45 -3.82
CA GLY A 287 -21.52 5.00 -4.46
C GLY A 287 -21.41 4.78 -5.98
N TRP A 288 -20.18 4.56 -6.52
CA TRP A 288 -20.02 4.16 -7.92
C TRP A 288 -20.45 2.72 -8.11
N SER A 289 -21.65 2.51 -8.65
CA SER A 289 -22.29 1.19 -8.73
C SER A 289 -21.76 0.29 -9.85
N SER A 290 -21.03 0.86 -10.83
CA SER A 290 -20.44 0.09 -11.93
C SER A 290 -19.17 0.74 -12.49
N PRO A 291 -18.32 -0.01 -13.21
CA PRO A 291 -17.16 0.52 -13.92
C PRO A 291 -17.54 1.65 -14.92
N GLU A 292 -18.68 1.54 -15.58
CA GLU A 292 -19.14 2.50 -16.58
C GLU A 292 -19.54 3.83 -15.92
N THR A 293 -20.23 3.78 -14.77
CA THR A 293 -20.63 4.98 -14.01
C THR A 293 -19.39 5.68 -13.46
N LEU A 294 -18.41 4.93 -12.96
CA LEU A 294 -17.13 5.46 -12.51
C LEU A 294 -16.38 6.15 -13.66
N ARG A 295 -16.20 5.44 -14.80
CA ARG A 295 -15.44 5.93 -15.96
C ARG A 295 -15.97 7.26 -16.49
N ARG A 296 -17.29 7.49 -16.44
CA ARG A 296 -17.97 8.71 -16.91
C ARG A 296 -18.18 9.73 -15.80
N GLY A 297 -17.89 9.37 -14.57
CA GLY A 297 -18.14 10.20 -13.39
C GLY A 297 -17.09 11.28 -13.18
N ALA A 298 -17.45 12.30 -12.40
CA ALA A 298 -16.57 13.42 -12.06
C ALA A 298 -15.27 13.01 -11.32
N MET A 299 -15.26 11.83 -10.68
CA MET A 299 -14.11 11.30 -9.95
C MET A 299 -13.22 10.37 -10.78
N ALA A 300 -13.53 10.13 -12.06
CA ALA A 300 -12.77 9.21 -12.91
C ALA A 300 -11.27 9.51 -12.91
N GLY A 301 -10.87 10.77 -13.07
CA GLY A 301 -9.47 11.19 -13.05
C GLY A 301 -8.79 10.90 -11.72
N HIS A 302 -9.40 11.26 -10.59
CA HIS A 302 -8.83 11.06 -9.26
C HIS A 302 -8.74 9.59 -8.86
N VAL A 303 -9.74 8.77 -9.22
CA VAL A 303 -9.70 7.32 -8.95
C VAL A 303 -8.67 6.63 -9.84
N PHE A 304 -8.53 7.05 -11.09
CA PHE A 304 -7.48 6.56 -11.99
C PHE A 304 -6.08 6.93 -11.46
N GLU A 305 -5.87 8.19 -11.05
CA GLU A 305 -4.63 8.65 -10.40
C GLU A 305 -4.34 7.81 -9.15
N THR A 306 -5.36 7.59 -8.29
CA THR A 306 -5.25 6.76 -7.09
C THR A 306 -4.81 5.34 -7.42
N PHE A 307 -5.37 4.73 -8.46
CA PHE A 307 -4.99 3.41 -8.92
C PHE A 307 -3.53 3.37 -9.36
N VAL A 308 -3.10 4.27 -10.24
CA VAL A 308 -1.73 4.32 -10.77
C VAL A 308 -0.71 4.57 -9.66
N VAL A 309 -0.97 5.54 -8.77
CA VAL A 309 -0.12 5.80 -7.60
C VAL A 309 -0.04 4.56 -6.72
N GLY A 310 -1.16 3.87 -6.51
CA GLY A 310 -1.22 2.62 -5.77
C GLY A 310 -0.35 1.53 -6.40
N GLU A 311 -0.42 1.34 -7.72
CA GLU A 311 0.40 0.33 -8.44
C GLU A 311 1.90 0.66 -8.37
N VAL A 312 2.28 1.93 -8.55
CA VAL A 312 3.68 2.35 -8.34
C VAL A 312 4.15 2.02 -6.93
N ILE A 313 3.38 2.38 -5.90
CA ILE A 313 3.75 2.09 -4.50
C ILE A 313 3.83 0.59 -4.23
N LYS A 314 2.89 -0.22 -4.74
CA LYS A 314 2.92 -1.68 -4.61
C LYS A 314 4.20 -2.27 -5.18
N SER A 315 4.73 -1.75 -6.30
CA SER A 315 5.99 -2.22 -6.87
C SER A 315 7.18 -2.08 -5.92
N TYR A 316 7.21 -1.00 -5.11
CA TYR A 316 8.22 -0.79 -4.08
C TYR A 316 8.03 -1.70 -2.87
N LEU A 317 6.79 -1.80 -2.38
CA LEU A 317 6.48 -2.61 -1.19
C LEU A 317 6.69 -4.11 -1.44
N ASN A 318 6.28 -4.62 -2.60
CA ASN A 318 6.50 -5.99 -3.00
C ASN A 318 7.99 -6.34 -3.14
N ALA A 319 8.84 -5.35 -3.47
CA ALA A 319 10.29 -5.49 -3.50
C ALA A 319 10.96 -5.32 -2.12
N GLY A 320 10.18 -5.16 -1.05
CA GLY A 320 10.69 -4.99 0.32
C GLY A 320 11.13 -3.56 0.67
N GLY A 321 10.81 -2.57 -0.19
CA GLY A 321 11.00 -1.14 0.07
C GLY A 321 9.82 -0.53 0.83
N ASP A 322 9.92 0.76 1.14
CA ASP A 322 8.88 1.53 1.83
C ASP A 322 8.29 2.68 0.99
N ALA A 323 8.63 2.72 -0.28
CA ALA A 323 8.21 3.75 -1.23
C ALA A 323 8.54 5.21 -0.81
N ARG A 324 9.53 5.40 0.10
CA ARG A 324 9.96 6.74 0.56
C ARG A 324 10.52 7.63 -0.55
N ASN A 325 10.86 7.02 -1.69
CA ASN A 325 11.39 7.69 -2.87
C ASN A 325 10.30 8.18 -3.82
N VAL A 326 9.03 7.90 -3.53
CA VAL A 326 7.88 8.30 -4.34
C VAL A 326 7.26 9.54 -3.73
N HIS A 327 7.14 10.59 -4.51
CA HIS A 327 6.64 11.90 -4.11
C HIS A 327 5.69 12.45 -5.17
N PHE A 328 4.95 13.51 -4.86
CA PHE A 328 4.38 14.41 -5.87
C PHE A 328 5.12 15.76 -5.81
N TYR A 329 4.93 16.61 -6.81
CA TYR A 329 5.44 17.99 -6.77
C TYR A 329 4.30 18.99 -6.85
N ARG A 330 4.39 20.05 -6.05
CA ARG A 330 3.51 21.22 -6.19
C ARG A 330 4.21 22.45 -5.61
N ASP A 331 4.25 23.51 -6.38
CA ASP A 331 4.85 24.78 -5.98
C ASP A 331 3.82 25.85 -5.60
N ALA A 332 4.31 27.02 -5.21
CA ALA A 332 3.48 28.17 -4.84
C ALA A 332 2.67 28.74 -6.03
N ARG A 333 3.09 28.47 -7.27
CA ARG A 333 2.41 28.88 -8.50
C ARG A 333 1.39 27.83 -8.97
N GLN A 334 1.12 26.81 -8.14
CA GLN A 334 0.20 25.71 -8.43
C GLN A 334 0.63 24.81 -9.61
N ARG A 335 1.92 24.84 -10.02
CA ARG A 335 2.45 23.87 -10.96
C ARG A 335 2.58 22.55 -10.23
N GLU A 336 2.06 21.49 -10.82
CA GLU A 336 1.98 20.17 -10.21
C GLU A 336 2.56 19.11 -11.14
N ILE A 337 3.21 18.08 -10.56
CA ILE A 337 3.59 16.82 -11.22
C ILE A 337 3.02 15.72 -10.35
N ASP A 338 2.28 14.80 -10.94
CA ASP A 338 1.52 13.78 -10.22
C ASP A 338 2.42 12.88 -9.40
N LEU A 339 3.56 12.41 -9.96
CA LEU A 339 4.58 11.69 -9.23
C LEU A 339 6.00 12.16 -9.58
N ILE A 340 6.89 12.09 -8.61
CA ILE A 340 8.35 12.14 -8.78
C ILE A 340 8.92 10.90 -8.11
N ILE A 341 9.66 10.12 -8.86
CA ILE A 341 10.42 9.00 -8.36
C ILE A 341 11.87 9.45 -8.24
N GLN A 342 12.42 9.37 -7.02
CA GLN A 342 13.78 9.83 -6.73
C GLN A 342 14.73 8.63 -6.67
N GLU A 343 15.73 8.60 -7.54
CA GLU A 343 16.86 7.66 -7.48
C GLU A 343 18.16 8.43 -7.18
N GLY A 344 18.54 8.44 -5.91
CA GLY A 344 19.70 9.22 -5.48
C GLY A 344 19.52 10.72 -5.76
N ARG A 345 20.27 11.25 -6.74
CA ARG A 345 20.18 12.65 -7.20
C ARG A 345 19.35 12.82 -8.48
N VAL A 346 18.83 11.73 -9.04
CA VAL A 346 18.02 11.77 -10.26
C VAL A 346 16.55 11.83 -9.91
N LEU A 347 15.79 12.72 -10.55
CA LEU A 347 14.35 12.86 -10.42
C LEU A 347 13.66 12.41 -11.70
N HIS A 348 12.80 11.43 -11.59
CA HIS A 348 12.00 10.88 -12.68
C HIS A 348 10.56 11.40 -12.56
N PRO A 349 10.15 12.37 -13.41
CA PRO A 349 8.78 12.89 -13.37
C PRO A 349 7.80 11.92 -14.03
N VAL A 350 6.62 11.82 -13.44
CA VAL A 350 5.52 11.01 -13.98
C VAL A 350 4.23 11.81 -13.94
N GLU A 351 3.56 11.86 -15.07
CA GLU A 351 2.23 12.43 -15.22
C GLU A 351 1.22 11.30 -15.44
N ILE A 352 -0.01 11.47 -14.94
CA ILE A 352 -1.06 10.44 -14.98
C ILE A 352 -2.27 11.01 -15.73
N LYS A 353 -2.69 10.36 -16.82
CA LYS A 353 -3.81 10.82 -17.66
C LYS A 353 -4.75 9.68 -18.02
N THR A 354 -6.04 9.94 -17.89
CA THR A 354 -7.09 9.00 -18.34
C THR A 354 -7.24 8.93 -19.85
N ALA A 355 -6.61 9.82 -20.60
CA ALA A 355 -6.61 9.79 -22.06
C ALA A 355 -5.84 8.60 -22.62
N ALA A 356 -6.19 8.13 -23.81
CA ALA A 356 -5.42 7.10 -24.54
C ALA A 356 -4.26 7.71 -25.35
N THR A 357 -4.33 8.99 -25.66
CA THR A 357 -3.31 9.72 -26.42
C THR A 357 -2.91 10.97 -25.64
N VAL A 358 -1.62 11.21 -25.55
CA VAL A 358 -1.02 12.37 -24.88
C VAL A 358 -0.06 13.08 -25.82
N THR A 359 0.16 14.36 -25.58
CA THR A 359 1.03 15.22 -26.40
C THR A 359 2.16 15.81 -25.55
N ARG A 360 3.12 16.46 -26.20
CA ARG A 360 4.22 17.16 -25.54
C ARG A 360 3.75 18.20 -24.51
N GLU A 361 2.59 18.80 -24.71
CA GLU A 361 2.01 19.76 -23.75
C GLU A 361 1.73 19.13 -22.38
N THR A 362 1.41 17.83 -22.35
CA THR A 362 1.20 17.06 -21.11
C THR A 362 2.42 17.07 -20.20
N THR A 363 3.61 17.17 -20.77
CA THR A 363 4.90 17.12 -20.06
C THR A 363 5.49 18.50 -19.75
N ALA A 364 4.79 19.60 -20.11
CA ALA A 364 5.31 20.97 -19.94
C ALA A 364 5.66 21.30 -18.48
N GLY A 365 4.95 20.70 -17.52
CA GLY A 365 5.20 20.84 -16.09
C GLY A 365 6.55 20.29 -15.62
N PHE A 366 7.15 19.34 -16.37
CA PHE A 366 8.41 18.70 -15.96
C PHE A 366 9.60 19.66 -15.95
N SER A 367 9.56 20.70 -16.78
CA SER A 367 10.62 21.72 -16.85
C SER A 367 10.89 22.43 -15.52
N VAL A 368 9.94 22.40 -14.57
CA VAL A 368 10.14 22.99 -13.24
C VAL A 368 11.25 22.30 -12.44
N LEU A 369 11.50 21.02 -12.75
CA LEU A 369 12.53 20.23 -12.06
C LEU A 369 13.96 20.65 -12.43
N ASN A 370 14.17 21.29 -13.60
CA ASN A 370 15.47 21.81 -14.01
C ASN A 370 15.98 22.90 -13.05
N ASP A 371 15.09 23.58 -12.34
CA ASP A 371 15.39 24.65 -11.41
C ASP A 371 15.57 24.14 -9.96
N ILE A 372 15.48 22.83 -9.73
CA ILE A 372 15.58 22.22 -8.39
C ILE A 372 17.03 21.83 -8.07
N GLY A 373 17.85 22.84 -7.77
CA GLY A 373 19.13 22.68 -7.05
C GLY A 373 20.04 21.57 -7.57
N ASP A 374 20.52 20.72 -6.67
CA ASP A 374 21.50 19.66 -6.90
C ASP A 374 20.93 18.35 -7.47
N TYR A 375 19.81 18.38 -8.19
CA TYR A 375 19.19 17.19 -8.77
C TYR A 375 19.24 17.22 -10.29
N ASP A 376 19.43 16.05 -10.89
CA ASP A 376 19.40 15.82 -12.33
C ASP A 376 17.99 15.35 -12.75
N LEU A 377 17.56 15.75 -13.94
CA LEU A 377 16.33 15.28 -14.54
C LEU A 377 16.60 13.95 -15.28
N GLY A 378 15.97 12.88 -14.82
CA GLY A 378 16.01 11.57 -15.45
C GLY A 378 14.93 11.37 -16.52
N ALA A 379 14.82 10.14 -17.01
CA ALA A 379 13.73 9.75 -17.89
C ALA A 379 12.38 10.00 -17.22
N GLY A 380 11.40 10.51 -17.97
CA GLY A 380 10.04 10.73 -17.51
C GLY A 380 9.04 9.80 -18.16
N ALA A 381 7.83 9.72 -17.59
CA ALA A 381 6.74 8.96 -18.14
C ALA A 381 5.41 9.72 -18.09
N VAL A 382 4.54 9.43 -19.05
CA VAL A 382 3.10 9.73 -18.95
C VAL A 382 2.37 8.39 -18.89
N ILE A 383 1.86 8.04 -17.71
CA ILE A 383 1.08 6.81 -17.55
C ILE A 383 -0.36 7.07 -17.98
N CYS A 384 -0.82 6.36 -19.01
CA CYS A 384 -2.10 6.63 -19.64
C CYS A 384 -2.77 5.35 -20.16
N GLN A 385 -3.92 5.47 -20.82
CA GLN A 385 -4.65 4.34 -21.39
C GLN A 385 -4.24 4.02 -22.84
N THR A 386 -2.98 4.32 -23.21
CA THR A 386 -2.44 3.87 -24.48
C THR A 386 -2.36 2.34 -24.53
N ARG A 387 -2.38 1.76 -25.73
CA ARG A 387 -2.18 0.30 -25.91
C ARG A 387 -0.71 -0.08 -25.97
N GLU A 388 0.12 0.80 -26.51
CA GLU A 388 1.55 0.58 -26.69
C GLU A 388 2.34 1.79 -26.21
N PRO A 389 3.56 1.60 -25.71
CA PRO A 389 4.45 2.71 -25.39
C PRO A 389 4.82 3.50 -26.65
N TYR A 390 4.89 4.83 -26.53
CA TYR A 390 5.42 5.67 -27.60
C TYR A 390 6.16 6.89 -27.01
N PRO A 391 7.17 7.44 -27.72
CA PRO A 391 7.89 8.62 -27.27
C PRO A 391 6.98 9.87 -27.35
N VAL A 392 6.98 10.66 -26.28
CA VAL A 392 6.33 11.99 -26.21
C VAL A 392 7.36 13.08 -26.45
N THR A 393 8.55 12.90 -25.89
CA THR A 393 9.77 13.72 -26.12
C THR A 393 10.97 12.79 -26.17
N ASP A 394 12.17 13.35 -26.32
CA ASP A 394 13.42 12.57 -26.33
C ASP A 394 13.68 11.84 -24.99
N THR A 395 13.14 12.34 -23.89
CA THR A 395 13.34 11.80 -22.53
C THR A 395 12.06 11.32 -21.86
N VAL A 396 10.89 11.44 -22.50
CA VAL A 396 9.60 11.07 -21.91
C VAL A 396 8.84 10.12 -22.82
N LYS A 397 8.34 9.02 -22.25
CA LYS A 397 7.46 8.06 -22.92
C LYS A 397 6.02 8.17 -22.40
N ALA A 398 5.05 7.99 -23.28
CA ALA A 398 3.72 7.54 -22.88
C ALA A 398 3.76 6.02 -22.72
N ILE A 399 3.28 5.52 -21.58
CA ILE A 399 3.24 4.09 -21.28
C ILE A 399 1.84 3.64 -20.85
N PRO A 400 1.44 2.43 -21.17
CA PRO A 400 0.21 1.85 -20.67
C PRO A 400 0.32 1.54 -19.18
N VAL A 401 -0.81 1.59 -18.47
CA VAL A 401 -0.89 1.35 -17.02
C VAL A 401 -0.33 -0.03 -16.61
N TRP A 402 -0.49 -1.05 -17.44
CA TRP A 402 0.04 -2.40 -17.16
C TRP A 402 1.56 -2.54 -17.33
N SER A 403 2.23 -1.49 -17.77
CA SER A 403 3.70 -1.47 -17.85
C SER A 403 4.39 -0.98 -16.56
N ILE A 404 3.61 -0.58 -15.54
CA ILE A 404 4.12 -0.15 -14.24
C ILE A 404 4.85 -1.29 -13.55
#